data_cd8fee0a3dd150cb5a3fd188031b66ce
#
_entry.id   cd8fee0a3dd150cb5a3fd188031b66ce
#
_cell.length_a   1.000
_cell.length_b   1.000
_cell.length_c   1.000
_cell.angle_alpha   90.00
_cell.angle_beta   90.00
_cell.angle_gamma   90.00
#
_symmetry.space_group_name_H-M   'P 1'
#
loop_
_entity.id
_entity.type
_entity.pdbx_description
1 polymer ?
#
loop_
_entity_poly.entity_id
_entity_poly.type
_entity_poly.pdbx_seq_one_letter_code
_entity_poly.pdbx_strand_id
1 'polypeptide(L)'
;FSFVEPWFGGREPVQFSLSLSSTKQYRYDYFTRRADKSQSFEISGFNIGIAKRLRVPDDYFVLSQSISYQYYNLQNYFTGLFTFGNGESHNIAYNIALSRNNTYTNPIFPVGGSSFSLSARLSPPYSLISGDDFSDIDERPEYQNNDGSPNLAEIDQAKYRWLEFYKVKFDGSWYTRLFGKFVLKAQTDFGFLGTYNNNKGNIPFERFYLGGDGMQQYAMDGRETIALRGYENGSLSSRDGSIIYNKFSLELRYPISLKPSASVFALTFLE
;
A
#
# COMPACT_ATOMS: atom_id res chain seq x y z
N PHE A 1 5.75 5.12 17.81
CA PHE A 1 6.80 4.29 18.46
C PHE A 1 7.19 3.14 17.54
N SER A 2 8.49 2.92 17.36
CA SER A 2 9.01 1.79 16.60
C SER A 2 10.18 1.16 17.34
N PHE A 3 10.18 -0.16 17.44
CA PHE A 3 11.24 -0.98 18.00
C PHE A 3 11.66 -2.04 16.99
N VAL A 4 12.96 -2.21 16.80
CA VAL A 4 13.52 -3.22 15.91
C VAL A 4 14.69 -3.89 16.60
N GLU A 5 14.65 -5.22 16.70
CA GLU A 5 15.73 -6.06 17.20
C GLU A 5 16.23 -6.96 16.07
N PRO A 6 17.44 -6.70 15.50
CA PRO A 6 17.94 -7.42 14.33
C PRO A 6 18.44 -8.84 14.62
N TRP A 7 18.68 -9.19 15.89
CA TRP A 7 19.21 -10.49 16.33
C TRP A 7 18.31 -11.13 17.36
N PHE A 8 17.01 -11.16 17.09
CA PHE A 8 16.04 -11.73 18.01
C PHE A 8 16.35 -13.21 18.32
N GLY A 9 16.55 -13.49 19.61
CA GLY A 9 16.98 -14.81 20.07
C GLY A 9 18.48 -15.09 20.01
N GLY A 10 19.30 -14.14 19.50
CA GLY A 10 20.78 -14.13 19.63
C GLY A 10 21.56 -15.17 18.84
N ARG A 11 20.91 -16.04 18.05
CA ARG A 11 21.56 -17.15 17.34
C ARG A 11 21.59 -17.00 15.83
N GLU A 12 20.57 -16.44 15.24
CA GLU A 12 20.41 -16.25 13.82
C GLU A 12 20.00 -14.79 13.52
N PRO A 13 20.31 -14.24 12.34
CA PRO A 13 19.86 -12.91 11.96
C PRO A 13 18.35 -12.93 11.63
N VAL A 14 17.55 -13.03 12.67
CA VAL A 14 16.11 -12.90 12.65
C VAL A 14 15.77 -11.54 13.21
N GLN A 15 15.21 -10.68 12.38
CA GLN A 15 14.78 -9.36 12.80
C GLN A 15 13.37 -9.45 13.37
N PHE A 16 13.19 -8.95 14.57
CA PHE A 16 11.86 -8.70 15.15
C PHE A 16 11.55 -7.20 15.06
N SER A 17 10.31 -6.86 14.77
CA SER A 17 9.84 -5.48 14.71
C SER A 17 8.49 -5.32 15.39
N LEU A 18 8.35 -4.22 16.12
CA LEU A 18 7.10 -3.77 16.72
C LEU A 18 6.91 -2.29 16.43
N SER A 19 5.77 -1.91 15.87
CA SER A 19 5.44 -0.51 15.67
C SER A 19 4.04 -0.19 16.20
N LEU A 20 3.91 0.99 16.79
CA LEU A 20 2.66 1.57 17.27
C LEU A 20 2.53 2.95 16.64
N SER A 21 1.39 3.25 16.06
CA SER A 21 1.11 4.55 15.44
C SER A 21 -0.28 5.03 15.81
N SER A 22 -0.40 6.33 15.99
CA SER A 22 -1.68 7.01 16.09
C SER A 22 -1.53 8.38 15.44
N THR A 23 -2.43 8.68 14.52
CA THR A 23 -2.43 9.95 13.78
C THR A 23 -3.85 10.46 13.71
N LYS A 24 -4.04 11.73 14.04
CA LYS A 24 -5.33 12.40 13.97
C LYS A 24 -5.21 13.65 13.13
N GLN A 25 -6.04 13.76 12.11
CA GLN A 25 -6.12 14.90 11.21
C GLN A 25 -7.44 15.62 11.45
N TYR A 26 -7.39 16.94 11.49
CA TYR A 26 -8.57 17.80 11.55
C TYR A 26 -8.75 18.51 10.22
N ARG A 27 -9.99 18.79 9.87
CA ARG A 27 -10.28 19.63 8.71
C ARG A 27 -9.82 21.07 8.99
N TYR A 28 -9.09 21.65 8.02
CA TYR A 28 -8.70 23.04 8.09
C TYR A 28 -9.81 23.93 7.53
N ASP A 29 -10.29 24.86 8.34
CA ASP A 29 -11.24 25.89 7.92
C ASP A 29 -10.47 27.11 7.41
N TYR A 30 -10.55 27.36 6.11
CA TYR A 30 -9.87 28.48 5.47
C TYR A 30 -10.44 29.86 5.84
N PHE A 31 -11.70 29.94 6.27
CA PHE A 31 -12.35 31.19 6.69
C PHE A 31 -11.88 31.62 8.06
N THR A 32 -11.91 30.71 9.02
CA THR A 32 -11.45 30.97 10.38
C THR A 32 -9.94 30.81 10.57
N ARG A 33 -9.25 30.27 9.56
CA ARG A 33 -7.81 29.93 9.57
C ARG A 33 -7.43 29.04 10.77
N ARG A 34 -8.30 28.13 11.15
CA ARG A 34 -8.10 27.20 12.27
C ARG A 34 -8.49 25.78 11.90
N ALA A 35 -7.94 24.83 12.64
CA ALA A 35 -8.39 23.46 12.55
C ALA A 35 -9.77 23.29 13.22
N ASP A 36 -10.72 22.76 12.49
CA ASP A 36 -12.04 22.42 13.02
C ASP A 36 -11.97 21.09 13.76
N LYS A 37 -11.97 21.13 15.07
CA LYS A 37 -11.87 19.94 15.93
C LYS A 37 -13.13 19.07 15.94
N SER A 38 -14.24 19.58 15.42
CA SER A 38 -15.48 18.79 15.27
C SER A 38 -15.43 17.85 14.06
N GLN A 39 -14.45 18.04 13.17
CA GLN A 39 -14.23 17.26 11.96
C GLN A 39 -12.86 16.60 12.02
N SER A 40 -12.83 15.31 12.24
CA SER A 40 -11.55 14.59 12.39
C SER A 40 -11.55 13.22 11.74
N PHE A 41 -10.37 12.84 11.27
CA PHE A 41 -10.03 11.50 10.81
C PHE A 41 -8.86 10.98 11.63
N GLU A 42 -9.06 9.85 12.29
CA GLU A 42 -8.05 9.23 13.15
C GLU A 42 -7.71 7.83 12.63
N ILE A 43 -6.42 7.54 12.59
CA ILE A 43 -5.88 6.21 12.30
C ILE A 43 -4.96 5.83 13.46
N SER A 44 -5.28 4.74 14.13
CA SER A 44 -4.45 4.17 15.19
C SER A 44 -4.19 2.70 14.88
N GLY A 45 -2.98 2.21 15.19
CA GLY A 45 -2.69 0.82 14.91
C GLY A 45 -1.37 0.35 15.44
N PHE A 46 -1.18 -0.96 15.31
CA PHE A 46 0.08 -1.63 15.61
C PHE A 46 0.47 -2.62 14.51
N ASN A 47 1.76 -2.91 14.44
CA ASN A 47 2.29 -3.97 13.60
C ASN A 47 3.38 -4.73 14.35
N ILE A 48 3.31 -6.06 14.31
CA ILE A 48 4.31 -6.97 14.85
C ILE A 48 4.81 -7.83 13.72
N GLY A 49 6.13 -7.90 13.53
CA GLY A 49 6.71 -8.61 12.41
C GLY A 49 8.02 -9.31 12.70
N ILE A 50 8.30 -10.31 11.88
CA ILE A 50 9.54 -11.07 11.86
C ILE A 50 10.05 -11.10 10.41
N ALA A 51 11.35 -10.85 10.24
CA ALA A 51 12.03 -11.03 8.95
C ALA A 51 13.26 -11.93 9.13
N LYS A 52 13.40 -12.91 8.24
CA LYS A 52 14.50 -13.87 8.27
C LYS A 52 15.16 -13.97 6.89
N ARG A 53 16.49 -13.91 6.87
CA ARG A 53 17.27 -14.26 5.69
C ARG A 53 17.24 -15.78 5.49
N LEU A 54 16.90 -16.19 4.28
CA LEU A 54 16.90 -17.61 3.90
C LEU A 54 18.28 -17.99 3.36
N ARG A 55 18.64 -19.26 3.52
CA ARG A 55 19.92 -19.81 2.99
C ARG A 55 19.73 -20.54 1.66
N VAL A 56 18.48 -20.89 1.36
CA VAL A 56 18.09 -21.63 0.15
C VAL A 56 17.00 -20.83 -0.56
N PRO A 57 17.07 -20.63 -1.87
CA PRO A 57 18.09 -21.10 -2.82
C PRO A 57 19.43 -20.34 -2.78
N ASP A 58 19.46 -19.12 -2.28
CA ASP A 58 20.68 -18.33 -2.04
C ASP A 58 20.51 -17.37 -0.84
N ASP A 59 21.61 -16.78 -0.38
CA ASP A 59 21.65 -15.89 0.80
C ASP A 59 21.04 -14.50 0.57
N TYR A 60 20.50 -14.21 -0.61
CA TYR A 60 19.89 -12.92 -0.94
C TYR A 60 18.40 -12.88 -0.66
N PHE A 61 17.79 -14.02 -0.35
CA PHE A 61 16.38 -14.11 -0.04
C PHE A 61 16.08 -13.68 1.39
N VAL A 62 15.04 -12.86 1.56
CA VAL A 62 14.48 -12.47 2.85
C VAL A 62 12.99 -12.77 2.84
N LEU A 63 12.54 -13.55 3.81
CA LEU A 63 11.13 -13.77 4.10
C LEU A 63 10.73 -12.89 5.28
N SER A 64 9.74 -12.03 5.08
CA SER A 64 9.14 -11.22 6.13
C SER A 64 7.67 -11.57 6.31
N GLN A 65 7.24 -11.59 7.57
CA GLN A 65 5.86 -11.87 7.97
C GLN A 65 5.49 -10.90 9.07
N SER A 66 4.27 -10.35 9.01
CA SER A 66 3.77 -9.50 10.08
C SER A 66 2.26 -9.57 10.21
N ILE A 67 1.79 -9.26 11.41
CA ILE A 67 0.38 -9.04 11.70
C ILE A 67 0.21 -7.56 12.03
N SER A 68 -0.70 -6.92 11.34
CA SER A 68 -1.05 -5.52 11.56
C SER A 68 -2.51 -5.38 11.94
N TYR A 69 -2.79 -4.41 12.80
CA TYR A 69 -4.13 -3.95 13.11
C TYR A 69 -4.17 -2.44 12.92
N GLN A 70 -5.20 -1.97 12.25
CA GLN A 70 -5.47 -0.53 12.04
C GLN A 70 -6.93 -0.26 12.37
N TYR A 71 -7.14 0.78 13.15
CA TYR A 71 -8.44 1.33 13.50
C TYR A 71 -8.59 2.70 12.85
N TYR A 72 -9.67 2.87 12.12
CA TYR A 72 -10.04 4.12 11.45
C TYR A 72 -11.29 4.67 12.13
N ASN A 73 -11.26 5.95 12.47
CA ASN A 73 -12.39 6.65 13.08
C ASN A 73 -12.63 7.98 12.37
N LEU A 74 -13.82 8.16 11.84
CA LEU A 74 -14.26 9.37 11.17
C LEU A 74 -15.31 10.07 12.01
N GLN A 75 -15.13 11.36 12.23
CA GLN A 75 -16.07 12.23 12.91
C GLN A 75 -16.35 13.44 12.03
N ASN A 76 -17.51 13.49 11.39
CA ASN A 76 -17.92 14.52 10.43
C ASN A 76 -16.86 14.82 9.35
N TYR A 77 -16.07 13.81 8.98
CA TYR A 77 -14.93 13.95 8.08
C TYR A 77 -15.11 13.09 6.83
N PHE A 78 -15.33 13.74 5.69
CA PHE A 78 -15.48 13.04 4.42
C PHE A 78 -14.11 12.91 3.74
N THR A 79 -13.60 11.70 3.65
CA THR A 79 -12.32 11.39 2.99
C THR A 79 -12.46 11.29 1.47
N GLY A 80 -13.69 11.12 0.97
CA GLY A 80 -13.96 10.77 -0.44
C GLY A 80 -13.75 9.30 -0.78
N LEU A 81 -13.35 8.47 0.20
CA LEU A 81 -13.24 7.02 0.05
C LEU A 81 -14.53 6.31 0.46
N PHE A 82 -15.19 6.83 1.48
CA PHE A 82 -16.49 6.34 1.95
C PHE A 82 -17.60 7.32 1.61
N THR A 83 -18.81 6.83 1.58
CA THR A 83 -20.01 7.65 1.49
C THR A 83 -20.40 8.24 2.85
N PHE A 84 -19.88 7.69 3.95
CA PHE A 84 -20.12 8.19 5.31
C PHE A 84 -19.01 9.12 5.80
N GLY A 85 -19.38 10.10 6.59
CA GLY A 85 -18.44 11.00 7.28
C GLY A 85 -18.34 10.73 8.79
N ASN A 86 -19.17 9.84 9.32
CA ASN A 86 -19.17 9.38 10.71
C ASN A 86 -19.17 7.86 10.72
N GLY A 87 -18.19 7.25 11.40
CA GLY A 87 -18.12 5.81 11.48
C GLY A 87 -16.72 5.30 11.80
N GLU A 88 -16.62 4.00 11.88
CA GLU A 88 -15.38 3.30 12.24
C GLU A 88 -15.11 2.11 11.32
N SER A 89 -13.83 1.79 11.15
CA SER A 89 -13.41 0.61 10.40
C SER A 89 -12.24 -0.07 11.08
N HIS A 90 -12.26 -1.39 11.10
CA HIS A 90 -11.20 -2.24 11.66
C HIS A 90 -10.53 -3.03 10.54
N ASN A 91 -9.21 -3.03 10.53
CA ASN A 91 -8.41 -3.75 9.56
C ASN A 91 -7.37 -4.61 10.29
N ILE A 92 -7.59 -5.90 10.34
CA ILE A 92 -6.57 -6.87 10.73
C ILE A 92 -6.02 -7.46 9.44
N ALA A 93 -4.71 -7.47 9.28
CA ALA A 93 -4.09 -8.06 8.11
C ALA A 93 -2.83 -8.85 8.46
N TYR A 94 -2.70 -10.02 7.86
CA TYR A 94 -1.46 -10.77 7.79
C TYR A 94 -0.71 -10.35 6.53
N ASN A 95 0.53 -9.93 6.71
CA ASN A 95 1.39 -9.52 5.61
C ASN A 95 2.53 -10.53 5.49
N ILE A 96 2.77 -11.01 4.29
CA ILE A 96 3.91 -11.86 3.95
C ILE A 96 4.61 -11.28 2.73
N ALA A 97 5.94 -11.24 2.76
CA ALA A 97 6.71 -10.82 1.61
C ALA A 97 7.98 -11.65 1.48
N LEU A 98 8.25 -12.08 0.25
CA LEU A 98 9.49 -12.72 -0.16
C LEU A 98 10.23 -11.76 -1.07
N SER A 99 11.38 -11.31 -0.63
CA SER A 99 12.23 -10.42 -1.41
C SER A 99 13.59 -11.04 -1.68
N ARG A 100 14.19 -10.69 -2.80
CA ARG A 100 15.56 -11.04 -3.17
C ARG A 100 16.25 -9.84 -3.78
N ASN A 101 17.44 -9.56 -3.31
CA ASN A 101 18.24 -8.47 -3.87
C ASN A 101 19.70 -8.88 -3.97
N ASN A 102 20.17 -9.05 -5.19
CA ASN A 102 21.59 -9.29 -5.50
C ASN A 102 22.17 -8.23 -6.44
N THR A 103 21.61 -7.02 -6.45
CA THR A 103 22.19 -5.89 -7.18
C THR A 103 23.50 -5.48 -6.52
N TYR A 104 24.57 -5.46 -7.31
CA TYR A 104 25.94 -5.38 -6.77
C TYR A 104 26.37 -3.96 -6.37
N THR A 105 27.14 -3.93 -5.33
CA THR A 105 28.10 -2.91 -4.83
C THR A 105 27.75 -1.43 -4.87
N ASN A 106 26.92 -0.95 -5.79
CA ASN A 106 26.49 0.44 -5.81
C ASN A 106 24.97 0.52 -5.81
N PRO A 107 24.33 0.88 -4.69
CA PRO A 107 22.88 0.96 -4.59
C PRO A 107 22.27 2.06 -5.47
N ILE A 108 23.04 3.09 -5.80
CA ILE A 108 22.58 4.22 -6.63
C ILE A 108 22.64 3.86 -8.11
N PHE A 109 23.69 3.15 -8.53
CA PHE A 109 23.91 2.75 -9.90
C PHE A 109 24.29 1.27 -10.01
N PRO A 110 23.33 0.35 -9.82
CA PRO A 110 23.56 -1.06 -10.07
C PRO A 110 23.94 -1.31 -11.52
N VAL A 111 24.98 -2.12 -11.75
CA VAL A 111 25.47 -2.47 -13.09
C VAL A 111 25.10 -3.89 -13.51
N GLY A 112 24.50 -4.65 -12.60
CA GLY A 112 24.07 -6.02 -12.81
C GLY A 112 23.29 -6.54 -11.62
N GLY A 113 22.73 -7.73 -11.77
CA GLY A 113 21.90 -8.37 -10.76
C GLY A 113 20.42 -8.05 -10.88
N SER A 114 19.65 -8.50 -9.91
CA SER A 114 18.20 -8.31 -9.86
C SER A 114 17.73 -8.02 -8.45
N SER A 115 16.64 -7.29 -8.36
CA SER A 115 15.90 -7.10 -7.11
C SER A 115 14.43 -7.39 -7.39
N PHE A 116 13.80 -8.22 -6.59
CA PHE A 116 12.36 -8.42 -6.66
C PHE A 116 11.76 -8.61 -5.28
N SER A 117 10.47 -8.30 -5.17
CA SER A 117 9.66 -8.50 -3.99
C SER A 117 8.28 -8.99 -4.41
N LEU A 118 7.85 -10.12 -3.89
CA LEU A 118 6.48 -10.61 -3.96
C LEU A 118 5.87 -10.48 -2.58
N SER A 119 4.79 -9.72 -2.47
CA SER A 119 4.10 -9.49 -1.21
C SER A 119 2.62 -9.81 -1.31
N ALA A 120 2.06 -10.33 -0.21
CA ALA A 120 0.63 -10.52 -0.04
C ALA A 120 0.18 -9.91 1.30
N ARG A 121 -0.94 -9.21 1.26
CA ARG A 121 -1.63 -8.69 2.44
C ARG A 121 -3.03 -9.29 2.48
N LEU A 122 -3.32 -10.02 3.52
CA LEU A 122 -4.50 -10.86 3.65
C LEU A 122 -5.24 -10.47 4.92
N SER A 123 -6.47 -10.03 4.80
CA SER A 123 -7.36 -9.89 5.96
C SER A 123 -8.20 -11.17 6.14
N PRO A 124 -8.69 -11.46 7.35
CA PRO A 124 -9.65 -12.55 7.54
C PRO A 124 -10.94 -12.32 6.73
N PRO A 125 -11.53 -13.37 6.17
CA PRO A 125 -12.82 -13.29 5.49
C PRO A 125 -13.99 -13.24 6.51
N TYR A 126 -14.12 -12.10 7.18
CA TYR A 126 -15.08 -11.92 8.29
C TYR A 126 -16.50 -12.28 7.91
N SER A 127 -17.00 -11.83 6.76
CA SER A 127 -18.35 -12.08 6.32
C SER A 127 -18.64 -13.56 6.07
N LEU A 128 -17.64 -14.34 5.65
CA LEU A 128 -17.77 -15.78 5.47
C LEU A 128 -17.74 -16.52 6.83
N ILE A 129 -16.99 -15.99 7.80
CA ILE A 129 -16.87 -16.58 9.14
C ILE A 129 -18.13 -16.28 9.98
N SER A 130 -18.61 -15.04 9.95
CA SER A 130 -19.82 -14.63 10.70
C SER A 130 -21.11 -15.08 10.06
N GLY A 131 -21.08 -15.42 8.75
CA GLY A 131 -22.26 -15.73 7.97
C GLY A 131 -23.08 -14.49 7.59
N ASP A 132 -22.44 -13.31 7.60
CA ASP A 132 -23.09 -12.06 7.22
C ASP A 132 -23.41 -12.07 5.72
N ASP A 133 -24.70 -11.97 5.42
CA ASP A 133 -25.18 -11.83 4.05
C ASP A 133 -25.35 -10.35 3.71
N PHE A 134 -24.63 -9.91 2.69
CA PHE A 134 -24.71 -8.56 2.12
C PHE A 134 -25.51 -8.53 0.82
N SER A 135 -26.17 -9.64 0.45
CA SER A 135 -27.11 -9.66 -0.67
C SER A 135 -28.30 -8.76 -0.31
N ASP A 136 -28.74 -7.98 -1.27
CA ASP A 136 -29.92 -7.13 -1.17
C ASP A 136 -29.93 -6.21 0.08
N ILE A 137 -28.73 -5.84 0.58
CA ILE A 137 -28.59 -4.95 1.76
C ILE A 137 -29.25 -3.58 1.51
N ASP A 138 -29.26 -3.12 0.28
CA ASP A 138 -29.87 -1.87 -0.17
C ASP A 138 -31.43 -1.91 -0.16
N GLU A 139 -32.02 -3.10 -0.16
CA GLU A 139 -33.48 -3.28 -0.07
C GLU A 139 -33.95 -3.47 1.39
N ARG A 140 -33.07 -3.65 2.34
CA ARG A 140 -33.41 -3.89 3.75
C ARG A 140 -33.94 -2.59 4.41
N PRO A 141 -35.06 -2.64 5.11
CA PRO A 141 -35.68 -1.44 5.71
C PRO A 141 -34.77 -0.68 6.67
N GLU A 142 -33.85 -1.38 7.35
CA GLU A 142 -32.87 -0.81 8.30
C GLU A 142 -31.81 0.06 7.63
N TYR A 143 -31.62 -0.12 6.30
CA TYR A 143 -30.64 0.63 5.49
C TYR A 143 -31.32 1.56 4.48
N GLN A 144 -32.57 1.88 4.70
CA GLN A 144 -33.33 2.81 3.84
C GLN A 144 -33.59 4.14 4.54
N ASN A 145 -33.55 5.21 3.76
CA ASN A 145 -33.99 6.53 4.19
C ASN A 145 -35.54 6.56 4.32
N ASN A 146 -36.08 7.61 4.95
CA ASN A 146 -37.53 7.80 5.12
C ASN A 146 -38.30 7.86 3.80
N ASP A 147 -37.66 8.12 2.68
CA ASP A 147 -38.22 8.17 1.33
C ASP A 147 -38.15 6.82 0.59
N GLY A 148 -37.62 5.78 1.24
CA GLY A 148 -37.45 4.45 0.67
C GLY A 148 -36.18 4.31 -0.22
N SER A 149 -35.37 5.33 -0.34
CA SER A 149 -34.05 5.24 -1.03
C SER A 149 -33.00 4.58 -0.16
N PRO A 150 -32.00 3.86 -0.73
CA PRO A 150 -30.92 3.27 0.05
C PRO A 150 -30.09 4.33 0.79
N ASN A 151 -29.82 4.11 2.07
CA ASN A 151 -28.91 4.91 2.87
C ASN A 151 -27.46 4.42 2.66
N LEU A 152 -26.79 4.96 1.65
CA LEU A 152 -25.45 4.53 1.27
C LEU A 152 -24.42 4.68 2.42
N ALA A 153 -24.60 5.65 3.32
CA ALA A 153 -23.70 5.85 4.45
C ALA A 153 -23.79 4.69 5.46
N GLU A 154 -25.00 4.25 5.80
CA GLU A 154 -25.20 3.12 6.71
C GLU A 154 -24.83 1.78 6.05
N ILE A 155 -25.12 1.61 4.77
CA ILE A 155 -24.72 0.44 3.99
C ILE A 155 -23.19 0.32 3.97
N ASP A 156 -22.48 1.39 3.63
CA ASP A 156 -21.02 1.40 3.60
C ASP A 156 -20.42 1.19 4.99
N GLN A 157 -21.02 1.77 6.04
CA GLN A 157 -20.60 1.55 7.42
C GLN A 157 -20.73 0.08 7.82
N ALA A 158 -21.85 -0.57 7.44
CA ALA A 158 -22.04 -2.00 7.69
C ALA A 158 -21.04 -2.86 6.90
N LYS A 159 -20.87 -2.58 5.61
CA LYS A 159 -19.94 -3.33 4.74
C LYS A 159 -18.49 -3.20 5.18
N TYR A 160 -18.05 -2.00 5.58
CA TYR A 160 -16.63 -1.69 5.80
C TYR A 160 -16.25 -1.51 7.28
N ARG A 161 -17.13 -1.89 8.21
CA ARG A 161 -16.79 -1.93 9.63
C ARG A 161 -15.62 -2.86 9.92
N TRP A 162 -15.61 -4.05 9.29
CA TRP A 162 -14.48 -4.97 9.25
C TRP A 162 -14.01 -5.10 7.81
N LEU A 163 -12.80 -4.62 7.54
CA LEU A 163 -12.23 -4.69 6.19
C LEU A 163 -11.81 -6.12 5.88
N GLU A 164 -12.24 -6.63 4.73
CA GLU A 164 -11.85 -7.93 4.23
C GLU A 164 -11.41 -7.84 2.79
N PHE A 165 -10.19 -8.31 2.52
CA PHE A 165 -9.57 -8.25 1.22
C PHE A 165 -8.33 -9.14 1.15
N TYR A 166 -7.89 -9.39 -0.05
CA TYR A 166 -6.55 -9.84 -0.31
C TYR A 166 -5.88 -8.95 -1.37
N LYS A 167 -4.63 -8.62 -1.12
CA LYS A 167 -3.84 -7.75 -1.99
C LYS A 167 -2.52 -8.44 -2.28
N VAL A 168 -2.17 -8.59 -3.55
CA VAL A 168 -0.91 -9.18 -3.98
C VAL A 168 -0.17 -8.17 -4.83
N LYS A 169 1.13 -8.01 -4.56
CA LYS A 169 2.00 -7.11 -5.32
C LYS A 169 3.29 -7.82 -5.69
N PHE A 170 3.78 -7.48 -6.85
CA PHE A 170 5.10 -7.86 -7.31
C PHE A 170 5.82 -6.62 -7.83
N ASP A 171 7.03 -6.41 -7.34
CA ASP A 171 7.94 -5.37 -7.78
C ASP A 171 9.25 -6.05 -8.20
N GLY A 172 9.68 -5.86 -9.44
CA GLY A 172 10.85 -6.52 -9.94
C GLY A 172 11.71 -5.59 -10.80
N SER A 173 13.02 -5.59 -10.60
CA SER A 173 13.97 -4.90 -11.45
C SER A 173 15.18 -5.78 -11.75
N TRP A 174 15.65 -5.67 -12.98
CA TRP A 174 16.81 -6.39 -13.47
C TRP A 174 17.77 -5.43 -14.17
N TYR A 175 19.06 -5.60 -13.89
CA TYR A 175 20.11 -4.76 -14.40
C TYR A 175 21.12 -5.62 -15.19
N THR A 176 21.48 -5.15 -16.38
CA THR A 176 22.52 -5.79 -17.18
C THR A 176 23.37 -4.76 -17.89
N ARG A 177 24.67 -5.01 -17.92
CA ARG A 177 25.58 -4.21 -18.74
C ARG A 177 25.44 -4.63 -20.19
N LEU A 178 25.18 -3.68 -21.10
CA LEU A 178 25.08 -3.94 -22.53
C LEU A 178 26.46 -3.90 -23.18
N PHE A 179 27.00 -2.70 -23.36
CA PHE A 179 28.32 -2.45 -23.93
C PHE A 179 28.96 -1.23 -23.29
N GLY A 180 30.29 -1.21 -23.21
CA GLY A 180 31.01 -0.13 -22.58
C GLY A 180 30.54 0.14 -21.17
N LYS A 181 30.01 1.35 -20.92
CA LYS A 181 29.48 1.76 -19.62
C LYS A 181 27.95 1.78 -19.58
N PHE A 182 27.27 1.43 -20.67
CA PHE A 182 25.81 1.43 -20.71
C PHE A 182 25.23 0.28 -19.91
N VAL A 183 24.21 0.59 -19.10
CA VAL A 183 23.45 -0.36 -18.30
C VAL A 183 21.99 -0.26 -18.69
N LEU A 184 21.39 -1.39 -19.00
CA LEU A 184 19.94 -1.53 -19.15
C LEU A 184 19.33 -1.93 -17.83
N LYS A 185 18.29 -1.20 -17.41
CA LYS A 185 17.38 -1.61 -16.32
C LYS A 185 16.03 -1.95 -16.94
N ALA A 186 15.53 -3.13 -16.68
CA ALA A 186 14.15 -3.51 -16.92
C ALA A 186 13.42 -3.61 -15.58
N GLN A 187 12.24 -3.03 -15.50
CA GLN A 187 11.41 -3.08 -14.30
C GLN A 187 9.99 -3.49 -14.67
N THR A 188 9.39 -4.29 -13.79
CA THR A 188 7.97 -4.64 -13.88
C THR A 188 7.38 -4.60 -12.49
N ASP A 189 6.27 -3.91 -12.35
CA ASP A 189 5.52 -3.78 -11.11
C ASP A 189 4.06 -4.13 -11.41
N PHE A 190 3.45 -4.96 -10.60
CA PHE A 190 2.02 -5.21 -10.70
C PHE A 190 1.39 -5.36 -9.31
N GLY A 191 0.10 -5.08 -9.25
CA GLY A 191 -0.69 -5.28 -8.05
C GLY A 191 -2.11 -5.71 -8.39
N PHE A 192 -2.66 -6.48 -7.48
CA PHE A 192 -4.02 -6.96 -7.53
C PHE A 192 -4.65 -6.85 -6.15
N LEU A 193 -5.86 -6.30 -6.10
CA LEU A 193 -6.71 -6.19 -4.92
C LEU A 193 -8.01 -6.94 -5.19
N GLY A 194 -8.37 -7.88 -4.34
CA GLY A 194 -9.60 -8.64 -4.45
C GLY A 194 -10.38 -8.73 -3.15
N THR A 195 -11.60 -9.20 -3.26
CA THR A 195 -12.52 -9.47 -2.14
C THR A 195 -12.84 -10.95 -2.05
N TYR A 196 -13.13 -11.43 -0.84
CA TYR A 196 -13.62 -12.80 -0.62
C TYR A 196 -15.13 -12.91 -0.83
N ASN A 197 -15.86 -11.79 -0.67
CA ASN A 197 -17.30 -11.73 -0.81
C ASN A 197 -17.70 -10.68 -1.84
N ASN A 198 -18.23 -11.13 -2.97
CA ASN A 198 -18.62 -10.25 -4.08
C ASN A 198 -19.78 -9.29 -3.71
N ASN A 199 -20.68 -9.70 -2.82
CA ASN A 199 -21.81 -8.86 -2.39
C ASN A 199 -21.37 -7.71 -1.49
N LYS A 200 -20.23 -7.88 -0.80
CA LYS A 200 -19.56 -6.82 -0.03
C LYS A 200 -18.80 -5.86 -0.94
N GLY A 201 -18.20 -6.40 -1.99
CA GLY A 201 -17.42 -5.64 -2.95
C GLY A 201 -16.00 -5.32 -2.49
N ASN A 202 -15.23 -4.69 -3.38
CA ASN A 202 -13.86 -4.30 -3.08
C ASN A 202 -13.82 -3.11 -2.14
N ILE A 203 -12.93 -3.19 -1.13
CA ILE A 203 -12.74 -2.11 -0.17
C ILE A 203 -12.32 -0.80 -0.84
N PRO A 204 -12.73 0.37 -0.31
CA PRO A 204 -12.33 1.67 -0.84
C PRO A 204 -10.88 2.03 -0.50
N PHE A 205 -10.33 1.47 0.56
CA PHE A 205 -8.92 1.59 0.90
C PHE A 205 -8.04 0.66 0.04
N GLU A 206 -6.75 0.82 0.13
CA GLU A 206 -5.76 -0.05 -0.52
C GLU A 206 -5.81 -0.07 -2.06
N ARG A 207 -6.66 0.72 -2.69
CA ARG A 207 -6.75 0.82 -4.15
C ARG A 207 -5.54 1.55 -4.71
N PHE A 208 -5.24 1.28 -5.97
CA PHE A 208 -4.10 1.84 -6.68
C PHE A 208 -4.49 3.08 -7.48
N TYR A 209 -3.64 4.09 -7.41
CA TYR A 209 -3.79 5.35 -8.17
C TYR A 209 -2.53 5.56 -9.00
N LEU A 210 -2.67 5.48 -10.32
CA LEU A 210 -1.56 5.55 -11.26
C LEU A 210 -1.28 6.98 -11.68
N GLY A 211 0.00 7.33 -11.72
CA GLY A 211 0.52 8.66 -12.07
C GLY A 211 1.22 9.32 -10.90
N GLY A 212 2.15 10.21 -11.21
CA GLY A 212 2.87 11.01 -10.26
C GLY A 212 4.37 10.76 -10.22
N ASP A 213 5.05 11.60 -9.46
CA ASP A 213 6.50 11.60 -9.30
C ASP A 213 7.00 10.69 -8.16
N GLY A 214 6.09 10.07 -7.42
CA GLY A 214 6.41 9.26 -6.24
C GLY A 214 6.78 10.07 -5.00
N MET A 215 6.75 11.40 -5.06
CA MET A 215 7.09 12.29 -3.95
C MET A 215 5.86 12.71 -3.15
N GLN A 216 4.68 12.43 -3.61
CA GLN A 216 3.46 12.69 -2.84
C GLN A 216 3.44 11.79 -1.62
N GLN A 217 3.74 12.41 -0.49
CA GLN A 217 3.66 11.74 0.79
C GLN A 217 2.21 11.40 1.10
N TYR A 218 2.00 10.13 1.41
CA TYR A 218 0.88 9.55 2.11
C TYR A 218 -0.39 10.41 2.15
N ALA A 219 -1.32 10.14 1.27
CA ALA A 219 -2.69 10.38 1.66
C ALA A 219 -2.95 9.46 2.88
N MET A 220 -3.24 10.05 4.05
CA MET A 220 -3.52 9.29 5.30
C MET A 220 -4.71 8.34 5.15
N ASP A 221 -5.40 8.42 4.03
CA ASP A 221 -6.59 7.67 3.68
C ASP A 221 -6.32 6.27 3.09
N GLY A 222 -5.06 5.82 3.06
CA GLY A 222 -4.68 4.48 2.58
C GLY A 222 -4.63 4.34 1.05
N ARG A 223 -4.65 5.44 0.29
CA ARG A 223 -4.43 5.41 -1.16
C ARG A 223 -2.98 5.05 -1.46
N GLU A 224 -2.78 4.16 -2.40
CA GLU A 224 -1.45 3.82 -2.88
C GLU A 224 -1.20 4.44 -4.26
N THR A 225 -0.30 5.42 -4.31
CA THR A 225 0.08 6.07 -5.58
C THR A 225 1.22 5.30 -6.24
N ILE A 226 0.97 4.85 -7.46
CA ILE A 226 1.96 4.19 -8.31
C ILE A 226 2.58 5.26 -9.21
N ALA A 227 3.84 5.59 -8.92
CA ALA A 227 4.55 6.62 -9.66
C ALA A 227 4.72 6.25 -11.13
N LEU A 228 4.44 7.19 -12.01
CA LEU A 228 4.67 7.10 -13.45
C LEU A 228 5.18 8.46 -13.93
N ARG A 229 6.39 8.48 -14.45
CA ARG A 229 7.08 9.72 -14.84
C ARG A 229 6.36 10.42 -15.97
N GLY A 230 6.22 11.75 -15.89
CA GLY A 230 5.55 12.58 -16.90
C GLY A 230 4.05 12.74 -16.70
N TYR A 231 3.47 12.16 -15.66
CA TYR A 231 2.05 12.26 -15.33
C TYR A 231 1.85 12.88 -13.95
N GLU A 232 0.80 13.65 -13.78
CA GLU A 232 0.39 14.17 -12.47
C GLU A 232 -0.12 13.05 -11.57
N ASN A 233 -0.07 13.27 -10.25
CA ASN A 233 -0.46 12.29 -9.25
C ASN A 233 -1.91 11.82 -9.44
N GLY A 234 -2.09 10.50 -9.64
CA GLY A 234 -3.38 9.88 -9.80
C GLY A 234 -4.12 10.21 -11.11
N SER A 235 -3.48 10.95 -12.05
CA SER A 235 -4.14 11.46 -13.25
C SER A 235 -4.63 10.37 -14.21
N LEU A 236 -4.07 9.17 -14.14
CA LEU A 236 -4.44 8.04 -15.00
C LEU A 236 -5.45 7.08 -14.33
N SER A 237 -5.90 7.40 -13.14
CA SER A 237 -6.87 6.58 -12.40
C SER A 237 -8.23 7.26 -12.32
N SER A 238 -9.28 6.45 -12.22
CA SER A 238 -10.61 6.94 -11.86
C SER A 238 -10.58 7.54 -10.44
N ARG A 239 -11.63 8.30 -10.09
CA ARG A 239 -11.80 8.85 -8.75
C ARG A 239 -11.72 7.78 -7.64
N ASP A 240 -12.23 6.59 -7.94
CA ASP A 240 -12.30 5.48 -6.99
C ASP A 240 -11.02 4.62 -6.98
N GLY A 241 -10.04 4.94 -7.82
CA GLY A 241 -8.83 4.13 -7.98
C GLY A 241 -9.07 2.82 -8.73
N SER A 242 -8.02 2.02 -8.82
CA SER A 242 -8.01 0.74 -9.54
C SER A 242 -7.72 -0.42 -8.59
N ILE A 243 -8.26 -1.59 -8.91
CA ILE A 243 -8.00 -2.83 -8.17
C ILE A 243 -6.87 -3.66 -8.79
N ILE A 244 -6.46 -3.30 -10.00
CA ILE A 244 -5.36 -3.94 -10.71
C ILE A 244 -4.49 -2.85 -11.34
N TYR A 245 -3.18 -3.01 -11.30
CA TYR A 245 -2.27 -2.23 -12.13
C TYR A 245 -1.12 -3.10 -12.65
N ASN A 246 -0.60 -2.70 -13.80
CA ASN A 246 0.65 -3.21 -14.35
C ASN A 246 1.47 -2.01 -14.83
N LYS A 247 2.76 -2.03 -14.49
CA LYS A 247 3.72 -1.04 -14.95
C LYS A 247 4.96 -1.73 -15.46
N PHE A 248 5.43 -1.32 -16.63
CA PHE A 248 6.68 -1.78 -17.22
C PHE A 248 7.55 -0.57 -17.50
N SER A 249 8.83 -0.69 -17.20
CA SER A 249 9.80 0.38 -17.45
C SER A 249 11.10 -0.18 -18.00
N LEU A 250 11.65 0.46 -19.03
CA LEU A 250 12.98 0.21 -19.55
C LEU A 250 13.78 1.48 -19.40
N GLU A 251 14.98 1.40 -18.82
CA GLU A 251 15.89 2.51 -18.69
C GLU A 251 17.25 2.15 -19.30
N LEU A 252 17.74 2.99 -20.18
CA LEU A 252 19.15 2.94 -20.61
C LEU A 252 19.92 4.00 -19.82
N ARG A 253 20.91 3.58 -19.08
CA ARG A 253 21.64 4.37 -18.08
C ARG A 253 23.12 4.47 -18.45
N TYR A 254 23.70 5.65 -18.32
CA TYR A 254 25.12 5.91 -18.60
C TYR A 254 25.76 6.68 -17.43
N PRO A 255 26.79 6.12 -16.75
CA PRO A 255 27.45 6.81 -15.64
C PRO A 255 28.42 7.87 -16.14
N ILE A 256 28.23 9.09 -15.67
CA ILE A 256 29.15 10.22 -15.93
C ILE A 256 30.22 10.24 -14.83
N SER A 257 29.79 10.14 -13.56
CA SER A 257 30.67 10.05 -12.40
C SER A 257 30.02 9.15 -11.36
N LEU A 258 30.76 8.20 -10.81
CA LEU A 258 30.33 7.33 -9.71
C LEU A 258 31.22 7.50 -8.48
N LYS A 259 31.76 8.70 -8.27
CA LYS A 259 32.60 8.99 -7.10
C LYS A 259 31.73 9.02 -5.83
N PRO A 260 32.27 8.63 -4.66
CA PRO A 260 31.53 8.69 -3.40
C PRO A 260 30.98 10.09 -3.07
N SER A 261 31.70 11.14 -3.49
CA SER A 261 31.30 12.53 -3.29
C SER A 261 30.17 13.00 -4.19
N ALA A 262 30.01 12.40 -5.38
CA ALA A 262 28.96 12.76 -6.32
C ALA A 262 28.75 11.65 -7.35
N SER A 263 27.59 11.00 -7.31
CA SER A 263 27.15 10.06 -8.33
C SER A 263 26.25 10.79 -9.33
N VAL A 264 26.75 10.93 -10.58
CA VAL A 264 26.05 11.59 -11.68
C VAL A 264 25.93 10.61 -12.83
N PHE A 265 24.74 10.42 -13.34
CA PHE A 265 24.49 9.59 -14.51
C PHE A 265 23.36 10.16 -15.35
N ALA A 266 23.43 9.92 -16.66
CA ALA A 266 22.33 10.19 -17.58
C ALA A 266 21.46 8.94 -17.75
N LEU A 267 20.19 9.13 -18.00
CA LEU A 267 19.28 8.05 -18.34
C LEU A 267 18.24 8.51 -19.39
N THR A 268 17.81 7.55 -20.20
CA THR A 268 16.59 7.65 -20.98
C THR A 268 15.69 6.47 -20.60
N PHE A 269 14.38 6.67 -20.68
CA PHE A 269 13.43 5.66 -20.24
C PHE A 269 12.21 5.59 -21.14
N LEU A 270 11.56 4.43 -21.08
CA LEU A 270 10.23 4.13 -21.63
C LEU A 270 9.41 3.49 -20.51
N GLU A 271 8.25 4.03 -20.22
CA GLU A 271 7.28 3.52 -19.25
C GLU A 271 5.90 3.33 -19.87
#